data_86663645543400751628ea219c366a7b
#
_entry.id   86663645543400751628ea219c366a7b
#
_cell.length_a   1.000
_cell.length_b   1.000
_cell.length_c   1.000
_cell.angle_alpha   90.00
_cell.angle_beta   90.00
_cell.angle_gamma   90.00
#
_symmetry.space_group_name_H-M   'P 1'
#
loop_
_entity.id
_entity.type
_entity.pdbx_description
1 polymer ?
#
loop_
_entity_poly.entity_id
_entity_poly.type
_entity_poly.pdbx_seq_one_letter_code
_entity_poly.pdbx_strand_id
1 'polypeptide(L)'
;RLRRLIEHAWHTVPYSRSCMQQRGIVPSDIRSAADLKSLPVLTRADVQQHGADLMSQGFPAASLRATKTSGSTGTPLLFYGTDEDQLNRGFARGVRALEWTGLHLGDRILSLRRPRLYSSRQEHVLRILSMRFRRRLLLPVDSLTDEALPGIIRRLSKLHLDGIGGYPNGVALLASYIRDAGATPPRTRAVVTGGAELLPHERNLIREVFGI
;
A
#
# COMPACT_ATOMS: atom_id res chain seq x y z
N ARG A 1 6.63 10.23 21.51
CA ARG A 1 5.57 9.99 20.51
C ARG A 1 4.47 9.08 21.05
N LEU A 2 4.77 7.91 21.64
CA LEU A 2 3.78 6.97 22.17
C LEU A 2 2.82 7.65 23.15
N ARG A 3 3.34 8.30 24.18
CA ARG A 3 2.51 9.01 25.18
C ARG A 3 1.50 9.96 24.53
N ARG A 4 1.95 10.82 23.59
CA ARG A 4 1.05 11.75 22.89
C ARG A 4 -0.06 11.03 22.11
N LEU A 5 0.26 9.87 21.51
CA LEU A 5 -0.74 9.07 20.79
C LEU A 5 -1.79 8.50 21.75
N ILE A 6 -1.37 7.98 22.89
CA ILE A 6 -2.28 7.42 23.89
C ILE A 6 -3.14 8.51 24.52
N GLU A 7 -2.55 9.65 24.87
CA GLU A 7 -3.30 10.82 25.37
C GLU A 7 -4.32 11.30 24.33
N HIS A 8 -3.91 11.42 23.06
CA HIS A 8 -4.83 11.77 21.98
C HIS A 8 -5.97 10.76 21.85
N ALA A 9 -5.67 9.47 21.82
CA ALA A 9 -6.68 8.42 21.72
C ALA A 9 -7.67 8.44 22.90
N TRP A 10 -7.17 8.67 24.13
CA TRP A 10 -8.00 8.82 25.31
C TRP A 10 -8.95 10.00 25.22
N HIS A 11 -8.46 11.16 24.79
CA HIS A 11 -9.27 12.38 24.77
C HIS A 11 -10.23 12.47 23.59
N THR A 12 -9.86 11.89 22.43
CA THR A 12 -10.57 12.13 21.19
C THR A 12 -11.24 10.90 20.58
N VAL A 13 -10.87 9.67 20.98
CA VAL A 13 -11.44 8.44 20.41
C VAL A 13 -12.31 7.72 21.43
N PRO A 14 -13.66 7.78 21.32
CA PRO A 14 -14.59 7.21 22.31
C PRO A 14 -14.33 5.73 22.60
N TYR A 15 -14.13 4.91 21.56
CA TYR A 15 -13.83 3.49 21.73
C TYR A 15 -12.57 3.25 22.56
N SER A 16 -11.47 3.96 22.25
CA SER A 16 -10.21 3.80 22.96
C SER A 16 -10.35 4.18 24.44
N ARG A 17 -11.05 5.27 24.73
CA ARG A 17 -11.36 5.71 26.09
C ARG A 17 -12.15 4.64 26.85
N SER A 18 -13.24 4.15 26.27
CA SER A 18 -14.09 3.12 26.89
C SER A 18 -13.29 1.85 27.21
N CYS A 19 -12.49 1.37 26.26
CA CYS A 19 -11.65 0.19 26.46
C CYS A 19 -10.63 0.35 27.61
N MET A 20 -10.02 1.52 27.71
CA MET A 20 -9.06 1.82 28.78
C MET A 20 -9.77 1.94 30.13
N GLN A 21 -10.90 2.63 30.19
CA GLN A 21 -11.71 2.77 31.41
C GLN A 21 -12.21 1.43 31.94
N GLN A 22 -12.71 0.54 31.07
CA GLN A 22 -13.17 -0.80 31.45
C GLN A 22 -12.06 -1.65 32.07
N ARG A 23 -10.81 -1.36 31.79
CA ARG A 23 -9.64 -2.05 32.35
C ARG A 23 -8.95 -1.28 33.49
N GLY A 24 -9.49 -0.14 33.88
CA GLY A 24 -8.89 0.70 34.93
C GLY A 24 -7.53 1.29 34.49
N ILE A 25 -7.29 1.42 33.19
CA ILE A 25 -6.03 1.94 32.65
C ILE A 25 -6.20 3.44 32.33
N VAL A 26 -5.22 4.23 32.70
CA VAL A 26 -5.12 5.64 32.33
C VAL A 26 -3.91 5.88 31.43
N PRO A 27 -3.88 6.98 30.65
CA PRO A 27 -2.77 7.26 29.72
C PRO A 27 -1.36 7.24 30.34
N SER A 28 -1.25 7.62 31.62
CA SER A 28 0.03 7.64 32.35
C SER A 28 0.61 6.24 32.63
N ASP A 29 -0.20 5.19 32.54
CA ASP A 29 0.23 3.82 32.76
C ASP A 29 0.98 3.26 31.55
N ILE A 30 0.73 3.83 30.36
CA ILE A 30 1.40 3.42 29.12
C ILE A 30 2.65 4.28 28.90
N ARG A 31 3.79 3.79 29.39
CA ARG A 31 5.07 4.49 29.36
C ARG A 31 5.99 4.00 28.24
N SER A 32 5.85 2.73 27.86
CA SER A 32 6.66 2.04 26.86
C SER A 32 5.82 1.22 25.90
N ALA A 33 6.43 0.70 24.84
CA ALA A 33 5.77 -0.20 23.92
C ALA A 33 5.37 -1.54 24.57
N ALA A 34 6.07 -1.95 25.64
CA ALA A 34 5.73 -3.16 26.39
C ALA A 34 4.37 -3.03 27.09
N ASP A 35 4.03 -1.84 27.58
CA ASP A 35 2.79 -1.58 28.31
C ASP A 35 1.55 -1.62 27.41
N LEU A 36 1.73 -1.54 26.07
CA LEU A 36 0.64 -1.70 25.11
C LEU A 36 -0.07 -3.06 25.21
N LYS A 37 0.59 -4.07 25.80
CA LYS A 37 0.00 -5.39 26.03
C LYS A 37 -1.17 -5.35 27.02
N SER A 38 -1.27 -4.32 27.87
CA SER A 38 -2.40 -4.12 28.77
C SER A 38 -3.67 -3.66 28.04
N LEU A 39 -3.53 -3.08 26.86
CA LEU A 39 -4.66 -2.67 26.03
C LEU A 39 -5.26 -3.87 25.29
N PRO A 40 -6.59 -3.88 25.06
CA PRO A 40 -7.21 -4.91 24.24
C PRO A 40 -6.70 -4.86 22.81
N VAL A 41 -6.58 -6.04 22.20
CA VAL A 41 -6.32 -6.14 20.77
C VAL A 41 -7.57 -5.71 19.99
N LEU A 42 -7.44 -4.73 19.14
CA LEU A 42 -8.52 -4.31 18.25
C LEU A 42 -8.72 -5.38 17.17
N THR A 43 -9.89 -6.01 17.18
CA THR A 43 -10.23 -7.05 16.21
C THR A 43 -10.95 -6.46 14.99
N ARG A 44 -11.06 -7.26 13.93
CA ARG A 44 -11.85 -6.89 12.76
C ARG A 44 -13.33 -6.65 13.10
N ALA A 45 -13.89 -7.47 14.00
CA ALA A 45 -15.27 -7.33 14.48
C ALA A 45 -15.46 -6.00 15.20
N ASP A 46 -14.52 -5.62 16.06
CA ASP A 46 -14.60 -4.33 16.76
C ASP A 46 -14.63 -3.16 15.77
N VAL A 47 -13.79 -3.20 14.70
CA VAL A 47 -13.79 -2.14 13.69
C VAL A 47 -15.11 -2.08 12.93
N GLN A 48 -15.73 -3.22 12.64
CA GLN A 48 -17.03 -3.27 11.96
C GLN A 48 -18.18 -2.77 12.84
N GLN A 49 -18.14 -3.13 14.14
CA GLN A 49 -19.19 -2.82 15.08
C GLN A 49 -19.10 -1.37 15.62
N HIS A 50 -17.88 -0.88 15.85
CA HIS A 50 -17.62 0.40 16.50
C HIS A 50 -16.99 1.44 15.57
N GLY A 51 -17.20 1.34 14.25
CA GLY A 51 -16.55 2.20 13.27
C GLY A 51 -16.68 3.70 13.55
N ALA A 52 -17.85 4.17 14.04
CA ALA A 52 -18.07 5.56 14.40
C ALA A 52 -17.28 5.97 15.66
N ASP A 53 -17.23 5.10 16.68
CA ASP A 53 -16.54 5.36 17.94
C ASP A 53 -15.02 5.29 17.83
N LEU A 54 -14.54 4.66 16.77
CA LEU A 54 -13.11 4.61 16.42
C LEU A 54 -12.60 5.88 15.72
N MET A 55 -13.50 6.78 15.32
CA MET A 55 -13.12 8.06 14.76
C MET A 55 -12.68 9.04 15.85
N SER A 56 -11.59 9.74 15.60
CA SER A 56 -11.14 10.83 16.46
C SER A 56 -12.12 12.00 16.36
N GLN A 57 -12.63 12.42 17.50
CA GLN A 57 -13.49 13.62 17.63
C GLN A 57 -12.68 14.89 17.31
N GLY A 58 -13.36 15.92 16.81
CA GLY A 58 -12.71 17.20 16.48
C GLY A 58 -12.33 17.37 15.00
N PHE A 59 -12.53 16.34 14.17
CA PHE A 59 -12.40 16.47 12.73
C PHE A 59 -13.78 16.71 12.09
N PRO A 60 -13.95 17.76 11.29
CA PRO A 60 -15.19 17.96 10.53
C PRO A 60 -15.45 16.77 9.61
N ALA A 61 -16.67 16.25 9.57
CA ALA A 61 -17.04 15.11 8.74
C ALA A 61 -16.67 15.31 7.25
N ALA A 62 -16.79 16.57 6.78
CA ALA A 62 -16.42 16.95 5.41
C ALA A 62 -14.92 16.83 5.10
N SER A 63 -14.04 16.81 6.12
CA SER A 63 -12.59 16.64 5.96
C SER A 63 -12.16 15.17 5.94
N LEU A 64 -13.08 14.26 6.23
CA LEU A 64 -12.78 12.83 6.33
C LEU A 64 -13.11 12.10 5.02
N ARG A 65 -12.17 11.33 4.54
CA ARG A 65 -12.33 10.42 3.40
C ARG A 65 -12.48 9.00 3.86
N ALA A 66 -13.54 8.36 3.43
CA ALA A 66 -13.76 6.95 3.66
C ALA A 66 -12.81 6.11 2.78
N THR A 67 -12.15 5.14 3.38
CA THR A 67 -11.31 4.15 2.71
C THR A 67 -11.80 2.75 3.04
N LYS A 68 -11.91 1.90 2.02
CA LYS A 68 -12.31 0.49 2.19
C LYS A 68 -11.15 -0.44 1.86
N THR A 69 -11.03 -1.51 2.64
CA THR A 69 -10.17 -2.64 2.23
C THR A 69 -10.83 -3.42 1.09
N SER A 70 -10.05 -4.20 0.33
CA SER A 70 -10.57 -4.97 -0.82
C SER A 70 -11.62 -6.02 -0.45
N GLY A 71 -11.68 -6.43 0.82
CA GLY A 71 -12.66 -7.40 1.30
C GLY A 71 -12.48 -8.82 0.76
N SER A 72 -11.31 -9.19 0.28
CA SER A 72 -11.00 -10.53 -0.27
C SER A 72 -11.32 -11.69 0.69
N THR A 73 -11.39 -11.42 1.99
CA THR A 73 -11.68 -12.40 3.05
C THR A 73 -13.03 -12.17 3.73
N GLY A 74 -13.95 -11.44 3.10
CA GLY A 74 -15.28 -11.12 3.65
C GLY A 74 -15.66 -9.66 3.52
N THR A 75 -16.50 -9.13 4.42
CA THR A 75 -16.98 -7.75 4.39
C THR A 75 -15.82 -6.76 4.50
N PRO A 76 -15.68 -5.77 3.58
CA PRO A 76 -14.62 -4.78 3.62
C PRO A 76 -14.61 -4.00 4.94
N LEU A 77 -13.43 -3.70 5.49
CA LEU A 77 -13.31 -2.73 6.57
C LEU A 77 -13.42 -1.32 6.01
N LEU A 78 -14.19 -0.49 6.69
CA LEU A 78 -14.31 0.93 6.43
C LEU A 78 -13.53 1.70 7.50
N PHE A 79 -12.69 2.62 7.09
CA PHE A 79 -11.98 3.54 7.98
C PHE A 79 -11.85 4.92 7.34
N TYR A 80 -11.62 5.90 8.18
CA TYR A 80 -11.62 7.30 7.78
C TYR A 80 -10.24 7.93 8.04
N GLY A 81 -9.88 8.87 7.19
CA GLY A 81 -8.65 9.66 7.35
C GLY A 81 -8.77 10.96 6.59
N THR A 82 -7.94 11.93 6.91
CA THR A 82 -7.86 13.19 6.16
C THR A 82 -7.09 12.99 4.85
N ASP A 83 -7.34 13.84 3.85
CA ASP A 83 -6.57 13.83 2.60
C ASP A 83 -5.08 14.04 2.85
N GLU A 84 -4.73 14.91 3.79
CA GLU A 84 -3.35 15.17 4.18
C GLU A 84 -2.66 13.92 4.75
N ASP A 85 -3.32 13.20 5.65
CA ASP A 85 -2.82 11.95 6.21
C ASP A 85 -2.61 10.88 5.12
N GLN A 86 -3.56 10.74 4.21
CA GLN A 86 -3.47 9.75 3.14
C GLN A 86 -2.34 10.07 2.16
N LEU A 87 -2.17 11.35 1.81
CA LEU A 87 -1.12 11.80 0.90
C LEU A 87 0.26 11.72 1.57
N ASN A 88 0.42 12.33 2.74
CA ASN A 88 1.72 12.43 3.41
C ASN A 88 2.22 11.09 3.93
N ARG A 89 1.39 10.33 4.63
CA ARG A 89 1.79 9.01 5.17
C ARG A 89 1.93 7.97 4.07
N GLY A 90 1.07 7.99 3.05
CA GLY A 90 1.17 7.10 1.90
C GLY A 90 2.45 7.34 1.11
N PHE A 91 2.78 8.62 0.89
CA PHE A 91 4.00 9.04 0.22
C PHE A 91 5.25 8.65 1.03
N ALA A 92 5.32 9.01 2.30
CA ALA A 92 6.46 8.71 3.16
C ALA A 92 6.73 7.20 3.29
N ARG A 93 5.67 6.40 3.44
CA ARG A 93 5.79 4.93 3.45
C ARG A 93 6.30 4.38 2.13
N GLY A 94 5.82 4.92 1.02
CA GLY A 94 6.25 4.52 -0.31
C GLY A 94 7.72 4.84 -0.56
N VAL A 95 8.19 6.03 -0.17
CA VAL A 95 9.60 6.44 -0.28
C VAL A 95 10.46 5.53 0.57
N ARG A 96 10.12 5.33 1.85
CA ARG A 96 10.87 4.47 2.75
C ARG A 96 10.98 3.02 2.24
N ALA A 97 9.90 2.47 1.69
CA ALA A 97 9.91 1.12 1.12
C ALA A 97 10.85 1.02 -0.10
N LEU A 98 10.92 2.07 -0.90
CA LEU A 98 11.88 2.14 -2.02
C LEU A 98 13.32 2.22 -1.53
N GLU A 99 13.61 3.08 -0.56
CA GLU A 99 14.96 3.26 -0.01
C GLU A 99 15.53 1.97 0.57
N TRP A 100 14.70 1.11 1.17
CA TRP A 100 15.14 -0.23 1.65
C TRP A 100 15.64 -1.15 0.53
N THR A 101 15.25 -0.89 -0.71
CA THR A 101 15.68 -1.67 -1.87
C THR A 101 16.77 -0.96 -2.69
N GLY A 102 17.30 0.15 -2.19
CA GLY A 102 18.26 0.98 -2.91
C GLY A 102 17.65 1.77 -4.07
N LEU A 103 16.32 1.85 -4.14
CA LEU A 103 15.62 2.71 -5.10
C LEU A 103 15.31 4.06 -4.48
N HIS A 104 15.35 5.11 -5.29
CA HIS A 104 15.13 6.48 -4.86
C HIS A 104 13.98 7.17 -5.62
N LEU A 105 13.59 8.34 -5.12
CA LEU A 105 12.70 9.21 -5.88
C LEU A 105 13.39 9.67 -7.16
N GLY A 106 12.68 9.54 -8.29
CA GLY A 106 13.22 9.86 -9.61
C GLY A 106 13.71 8.65 -10.38
N ASP A 107 13.87 7.49 -9.73
CA ASP A 107 14.15 6.23 -10.42
C ASP A 107 12.98 5.81 -11.33
N ARG A 108 13.33 5.23 -12.47
CA ARG A 108 12.34 4.73 -13.43
C ARG A 108 11.78 3.40 -12.95
N ILE A 109 10.55 3.43 -12.43
CA ILE A 109 9.90 2.26 -11.84
C ILE A 109 8.69 1.85 -12.67
N LEU A 110 8.67 0.59 -13.10
CA LEU A 110 7.48 -0.04 -13.65
C LEU A 110 6.55 -0.42 -12.48
N SER A 111 5.32 0.06 -12.50
CA SER A 111 4.31 -0.26 -11.49
C SER A 111 3.20 -1.10 -12.09
N LEU A 112 3.14 -2.39 -11.68
CA LEU A 112 2.06 -3.31 -12.03
C LEU A 112 0.94 -3.16 -11.00
N ARG A 113 -0.12 -2.45 -11.35
CA ARG A 113 -1.26 -2.18 -10.47
C ARG A 113 -2.56 -2.13 -11.24
N ARG A 114 -3.66 -2.39 -10.54
CA ARG A 114 -4.98 -2.04 -11.10
C ARG A 114 -5.11 -0.53 -11.23
N PRO A 115 -5.64 -0.03 -12.35
CA PRO A 115 -5.94 1.39 -12.47
C PRO A 115 -6.97 1.76 -11.39
N ARG A 116 -6.70 2.86 -10.67
CA ARG A 116 -7.72 3.44 -9.80
C ARG A 116 -8.78 4.13 -10.67
N LEU A 117 -10.03 3.86 -10.38
CA LEU A 117 -11.13 4.68 -10.89
C LEU A 117 -11.02 6.05 -10.22
N TYR A 118 -10.89 7.09 -11.02
CA TYR A 118 -10.81 8.48 -10.52
C TYR A 118 -12.19 9.11 -10.55
N SER A 119 -12.49 9.92 -9.53
CA SER A 119 -13.75 10.62 -9.41
C SER A 119 -13.86 11.78 -10.38
N SER A 120 -12.73 12.31 -10.87
CA SER A 120 -12.73 13.44 -11.81
C SER A 120 -11.59 13.35 -12.85
N ARG A 121 -11.83 14.04 -13.99
CA ARG A 121 -10.83 14.19 -15.07
C ARG A 121 -9.59 14.94 -14.58
N GLN A 122 -9.75 15.89 -13.67
CA GLN A 122 -8.64 16.65 -13.09
C GLN A 122 -7.72 15.78 -12.24
N GLU A 123 -8.27 14.92 -11.37
CA GLU A 123 -7.47 13.95 -10.61
C GLU A 123 -6.69 13.01 -11.52
N HIS A 124 -7.31 12.58 -12.62
CA HIS A 124 -6.64 11.73 -13.60
C HIS A 124 -5.44 12.44 -14.25
N VAL A 125 -5.60 13.69 -14.70
CA VAL A 125 -4.53 14.47 -15.34
C VAL A 125 -3.39 14.76 -14.35
N LEU A 126 -3.70 15.23 -13.14
CA LEU A 126 -2.71 15.51 -12.11
C LEU A 126 -1.88 14.27 -11.75
N ARG A 127 -2.53 13.11 -11.76
CA ARG A 127 -1.83 11.86 -11.50
C ARG A 127 -0.91 11.44 -12.64
N ILE A 128 -1.36 11.55 -13.90
CA ILE A 128 -0.48 11.28 -15.06
C ILE A 128 0.75 12.17 -14.98
N LEU A 129 0.58 13.48 -14.72
CA LEU A 129 1.68 14.41 -14.58
C LEU A 129 2.62 14.02 -13.42
N SER A 130 2.06 13.66 -12.27
CA SER A 130 2.84 13.20 -11.11
C SER A 130 3.61 11.92 -11.39
N MET A 131 3.04 11.00 -12.15
CA MET A 131 3.72 9.75 -12.56
C MET A 131 4.85 10.02 -13.54
N ARG A 132 4.65 10.93 -14.52
CA ARG A 132 5.71 11.37 -15.42
C ARG A 132 6.86 12.05 -14.68
N PHE A 133 6.53 12.96 -13.77
CA PHE A 133 7.53 13.62 -12.93
C PHE A 133 8.34 12.63 -12.08
N ARG A 134 7.66 11.62 -11.52
CA ARG A 134 8.31 10.55 -10.74
C ARG A 134 8.92 9.45 -11.60
N ARG A 135 8.93 9.59 -12.91
CA ARG A 135 9.40 8.58 -13.86
C ARG A 135 8.79 7.18 -13.67
N ARG A 136 7.53 7.13 -13.19
CA ARG A 136 6.81 5.88 -12.99
C ARG A 136 6.03 5.50 -14.23
N LEU A 137 6.25 4.28 -14.70
CA LEU A 137 5.48 3.65 -15.77
C LEU A 137 4.38 2.80 -15.13
N LEU A 138 3.13 3.06 -15.47
CA LEU A 138 2.01 2.23 -15.01
C LEU A 138 1.70 1.19 -16.06
N LEU A 139 1.73 -0.07 -15.66
CA LEU A 139 1.21 -1.19 -16.43
C LEU A 139 0.01 -1.76 -15.69
N PRO A 140 -1.21 -1.59 -16.21
CA PRO A 140 -2.39 -2.18 -15.59
C PRO A 140 -2.27 -3.71 -15.60
N VAL A 141 -2.48 -4.36 -14.44
CA VAL A 141 -2.41 -5.82 -14.37
C VAL A 141 -3.47 -6.46 -15.29
N ASP A 142 -4.63 -5.81 -15.43
CA ASP A 142 -5.72 -6.27 -16.29
C ASP A 142 -5.37 -6.21 -17.79
N SER A 143 -4.25 -5.54 -18.17
CA SER A 143 -3.74 -5.54 -19.55
C SER A 143 -2.75 -6.68 -19.87
N LEU A 144 -2.42 -7.52 -18.86
CA LEU A 144 -1.57 -8.69 -19.05
C LEU A 144 -2.41 -9.85 -19.62
N THR A 145 -2.83 -9.73 -20.87
CA THR A 145 -3.52 -10.80 -21.59
C THR A 145 -2.54 -11.49 -22.55
N ASP A 146 -2.86 -12.73 -22.93
CA ASP A 146 -2.01 -13.53 -23.81
C ASP A 146 -1.70 -12.83 -25.12
N GLU A 147 -2.69 -12.08 -25.66
CA GLU A 147 -2.50 -11.34 -26.91
C GLU A 147 -1.64 -10.08 -26.73
N ALA A 148 -1.74 -9.39 -25.59
CA ALA A 148 -1.05 -8.13 -25.35
C ALA A 148 0.38 -8.32 -24.86
N LEU A 149 0.64 -9.41 -24.14
CA LEU A 149 1.92 -9.68 -23.47
C LEU A 149 3.13 -9.66 -24.41
N PRO A 150 3.12 -10.26 -25.63
CA PRO A 150 4.27 -10.19 -26.53
C PRO A 150 4.65 -8.76 -26.91
N GLY A 151 3.65 -7.90 -27.14
CA GLY A 151 3.86 -6.49 -27.42
C GLY A 151 4.39 -5.71 -26.21
N ILE A 152 3.87 -6.01 -25.02
CA ILE A 152 4.32 -5.41 -23.76
C ILE A 152 5.78 -5.79 -23.48
N ILE A 153 6.14 -7.06 -23.56
CA ILE A 153 7.50 -7.54 -23.30
C ILE A 153 8.50 -6.91 -24.27
N ARG A 154 8.17 -6.86 -25.57
CA ARG A 154 9.02 -6.21 -26.58
C ARG A 154 9.28 -4.73 -26.29
N ARG A 155 8.31 -4.02 -25.68
CA ARG A 155 8.48 -2.63 -25.24
C ARG A 155 9.32 -2.56 -23.97
N LEU A 156 9.07 -3.43 -23.00
CA LEU A 156 9.77 -3.45 -21.73
C LEU A 156 11.25 -3.82 -21.89
N SER A 157 11.59 -4.78 -22.77
CA SER A 157 12.98 -5.20 -23.01
C SER A 157 13.89 -4.07 -23.55
N LYS A 158 13.28 -3.04 -24.15
CA LYS A 158 13.99 -1.84 -24.64
C LYS A 158 14.15 -0.77 -23.57
N LEU A 159 13.54 -0.94 -22.41
CA LEU A 159 13.57 0.04 -21.34
C LEU A 159 14.63 -0.31 -20.32
N HIS A 160 15.38 0.69 -19.90
CA HIS A 160 16.15 0.61 -18.68
C HIS A 160 15.22 1.00 -17.51
N LEU A 161 14.95 0.04 -16.63
CA LEU A 161 14.13 0.22 -15.44
C LEU A 161 15.04 0.11 -14.23
N ASP A 162 14.93 1.06 -13.30
CA ASP A 162 15.61 0.95 -12.01
C ASP A 162 14.91 -0.05 -11.09
N GLY A 163 13.57 -0.13 -11.18
CA GLY A 163 12.79 -1.03 -10.36
C GLY A 163 11.49 -1.50 -11.01
N ILE A 164 10.96 -2.61 -10.50
CA ILE A 164 9.64 -3.13 -10.81
C ILE A 164 8.86 -3.24 -9.51
N GLY A 165 7.64 -2.75 -9.47
CA GLY A 165 6.78 -2.81 -8.28
C GLY A 165 5.37 -3.26 -8.60
N GLY A 166 4.75 -4.05 -7.70
CA GLY A 166 3.39 -4.50 -7.91
C GLY A 166 2.88 -5.51 -6.91
N TYR A 167 1.73 -6.11 -7.21
CA TYR A 167 1.28 -7.29 -6.49
C TYR A 167 2.14 -8.51 -6.87
N PRO A 168 2.45 -9.40 -5.92
CA PRO A 168 3.29 -10.59 -6.20
C PRO A 168 2.85 -11.37 -7.43
N ASN A 169 1.57 -11.75 -7.49
CA ASN A 169 1.00 -12.50 -8.61
C ASN A 169 1.12 -11.77 -9.97
N GLY A 170 0.96 -10.44 -9.99
CA GLY A 170 1.13 -9.67 -11.24
C GLY A 170 2.57 -9.63 -11.72
N VAL A 171 3.52 -9.51 -10.80
CA VAL A 171 4.95 -9.55 -11.14
C VAL A 171 5.37 -10.95 -11.56
N ALA A 172 4.90 -11.98 -10.86
CA ALA A 172 5.16 -13.38 -11.19
C ALA A 172 4.57 -13.77 -12.56
N LEU A 173 3.37 -13.27 -12.90
CA LEU A 173 2.77 -13.48 -14.20
C LEU A 173 3.63 -12.87 -15.32
N LEU A 174 4.12 -11.64 -15.15
CA LEU A 174 5.03 -11.03 -16.11
C LEU A 174 6.33 -11.83 -16.23
N ALA A 175 6.87 -12.32 -15.10
CA ALA A 175 8.09 -13.13 -15.09
C ALA A 175 7.89 -14.47 -15.81
N SER A 176 6.77 -15.19 -15.57
CA SER A 176 6.52 -16.47 -16.26
C SER A 176 6.43 -16.27 -17.76
N TYR A 177 5.75 -15.22 -18.20
CA TYR A 177 5.65 -14.93 -19.63
C TYR A 177 7.00 -14.61 -20.29
N ILE A 178 7.86 -13.83 -19.60
CA ILE A 178 9.21 -13.53 -20.10
C ILE A 178 10.01 -14.83 -20.25
N ARG A 179 9.97 -15.70 -19.23
CA ARG A 179 10.65 -16.99 -19.24
C ARG A 179 10.13 -17.90 -20.35
N ASP A 180 8.82 -18.09 -20.42
CA ASP A 180 8.18 -19.04 -21.33
C ASP A 180 8.30 -18.61 -22.79
N ALA A 181 8.38 -17.30 -23.06
CA ALA A 181 8.66 -16.74 -24.36
C ALA A 181 10.16 -16.69 -24.72
N GLY A 182 11.07 -17.09 -23.83
CA GLY A 182 12.52 -16.94 -24.01
C GLY A 182 12.96 -15.49 -24.24
N ALA A 183 12.16 -14.52 -23.74
CA ALA A 183 12.39 -13.12 -24.00
C ALA A 183 13.41 -12.51 -23.04
N THR A 184 14.11 -11.48 -23.49
CA THR A 184 15.04 -10.75 -22.62
C THR A 184 14.26 -9.91 -21.60
N PRO A 185 14.47 -10.11 -20.30
CA PRO A 185 13.83 -9.29 -19.29
C PRO A 185 14.36 -7.84 -19.31
N PRO A 186 13.56 -6.85 -18.90
CA PRO A 186 14.08 -5.51 -18.69
C PRO A 186 15.11 -5.53 -17.57
N ARG A 187 16.21 -4.81 -17.75
CA ARG A 187 17.21 -4.64 -16.67
C ARG A 187 16.58 -3.92 -15.51
N THR A 188 16.75 -4.46 -14.30
CA THR A 188 16.24 -3.85 -13.07
C THR A 188 17.17 -4.13 -11.90
N ARG A 189 17.24 -3.22 -10.94
CA ARG A 189 18.07 -3.38 -9.72
C ARG A 189 17.29 -4.01 -8.58
N ALA A 190 15.96 -3.84 -8.59
CA ALA A 190 15.12 -4.35 -7.52
C ALA A 190 13.69 -4.62 -7.98
N VAL A 191 13.06 -5.59 -7.34
CA VAL A 191 11.61 -5.84 -7.43
C VAL A 191 10.99 -5.66 -6.05
N VAL A 192 9.93 -4.84 -5.98
CA VAL A 192 9.21 -4.52 -4.74
C VAL A 192 7.78 -5.02 -4.86
N THR A 193 7.45 -6.04 -4.09
CA THR A 193 6.08 -6.57 -4.06
C THR A 193 5.37 -6.17 -2.77
N GLY A 194 4.04 -6.06 -2.84
CA GLY A 194 3.22 -5.74 -1.69
C GLY A 194 1.73 -5.86 -1.96
N GLY A 195 0.94 -5.84 -0.89
CA GLY A 195 -0.52 -5.96 -0.97
C GLY A 195 -1.04 -7.39 -0.93
N ALA A 196 -0.17 -8.39 -1.02
CA ALA A 196 -0.41 -9.79 -0.82
C ALA A 196 0.88 -10.49 -0.34
N GLU A 197 0.77 -11.72 0.12
CA GLU A 197 1.92 -12.55 0.44
C GLU A 197 2.68 -12.92 -0.84
N LEU A 198 4.01 -12.85 -0.79
CA LEU A 198 4.87 -13.33 -1.85
C LEU A 198 5.20 -14.80 -1.60
N LEU A 199 4.61 -15.69 -2.36
CA LEU A 199 4.79 -17.11 -2.22
C LEU A 199 6.21 -17.54 -2.64
N PRO A 200 6.78 -18.65 -2.05
CA PRO A 200 8.13 -19.09 -2.35
C PRO A 200 8.40 -19.35 -3.84
N HIS A 201 7.45 -19.96 -4.54
CA HIS A 201 7.58 -20.24 -5.98
C HIS A 201 7.57 -18.95 -6.82
N GLU A 202 6.74 -17.94 -6.46
CA GLU A 202 6.73 -16.64 -7.12
C GLU A 202 8.06 -15.90 -6.92
N ARG A 203 8.59 -15.93 -5.69
CA ARG A 203 9.90 -15.36 -5.37
C ARG A 203 11.00 -15.97 -6.20
N ASN A 204 11.04 -17.29 -6.30
CA ASN A 204 12.07 -18.01 -7.06
C ASN A 204 12.00 -17.66 -8.54
N LEU A 205 10.80 -17.67 -9.12
CA LEU A 205 10.57 -17.26 -10.52
C LEU A 205 11.02 -15.83 -10.79
N ILE A 206 10.65 -14.88 -9.92
CA ILE A 206 11.03 -13.46 -10.05
C ILE A 206 12.55 -13.32 -10.00
N ARG A 207 13.20 -14.00 -9.07
CA ARG A 207 14.67 -13.99 -8.94
C ARG A 207 15.36 -14.57 -10.16
N GLU A 208 14.90 -15.71 -10.64
CA GLU A 208 15.42 -16.37 -11.85
C GLU A 208 15.36 -15.45 -13.05
N VAL A 209 14.18 -14.86 -13.31
CA VAL A 209 13.95 -14.07 -14.51
C VAL A 209 14.64 -12.72 -14.48
N PHE A 210 14.62 -12.02 -13.36
CA PHE A 210 15.18 -10.67 -13.26
C PHE A 210 16.62 -10.62 -12.73
N GLY A 211 17.18 -11.75 -12.29
CA GLY A 211 18.56 -11.85 -11.83
C GLY A 211 18.86 -11.11 -10.52
N ILE A 212 17.90 -11.10 -9.54
CA ILE A 212 17.97 -10.32 -8.29
C ILE A 212 17.83 -11.19 -7.03
#